data_231e87d1e5b552b2347ee02af505a065
#
_entry.id   231e87d1e5b552b2347ee02af505a065
#
_cell.length_a   1.000
_cell.length_b   1.000
_cell.length_c   1.000
_cell.angle_alpha   90.00
_cell.angle_beta   90.00
_cell.angle_gamma   90.00
#
_symmetry.space_group_name_H-M   'P 1'
#
loop_
_entity.id
_entity.type
_entity.pdbx_description
1 polymer ?
#
loop_
_entity_poly.entity_id
_entity_poly.type
_entity_poly.pdbx_seq_one_letter_code
_entity_poly.pdbx_strand_id
1 'polypeptide(L)'
;MKKLEQIYEGKAKKVYATDDPELVIVDYKDDATALDGLKKGTIAGKGVINNQMTNRLMDKMEKAGIPTHFVKELSQRETLVKKVSIVPLEVIVRNISAGHFASRYGVEEGIVFDQPTIEFSYKNDDLHDPLLNEYHAIALKLATWEEIDLIKKYSFAVNDVLKAFWRECGVTLVDFKLEFGKTSDGTIVLADEISPDTCRLWDSKTHEKLDKDRFRRDMGGVEDAYAEIMKRLLDHDAN
;
A
#
# COMPACT_ATOMS: atom_id res chain seq x y z
N MET A 1 -14.18 -16.74 -15.81
CA MET A 1 -14.50 -15.78 -14.74
C MET A 1 -15.17 -14.58 -15.38
N LYS A 2 -16.38 -14.26 -14.94
CA LYS A 2 -17.19 -13.17 -15.49
C LYS A 2 -17.22 -12.01 -14.48
N LYS A 3 -16.92 -10.78 -14.95
CA LYS A 3 -17.10 -9.55 -14.17
C LYS A 3 -18.59 -9.26 -14.08
N LEU A 4 -19.08 -9.00 -12.85
CA LEU A 4 -20.48 -8.71 -12.56
C LEU A 4 -20.63 -7.24 -12.13
N GLU A 5 -21.61 -6.93 -11.26
CA GLU A 5 -21.90 -5.58 -10.80
C GLU A 5 -20.77 -4.99 -9.94
N GLN A 6 -20.69 -3.66 -9.94
CA GLN A 6 -19.82 -2.93 -9.01
C GLN A 6 -20.40 -3.03 -7.61
N ILE A 7 -19.59 -3.51 -6.65
CA ILE A 7 -19.98 -3.68 -5.25
C ILE A 7 -19.39 -2.63 -4.31
N TYR A 8 -18.32 -1.95 -4.75
CA TYR A 8 -17.67 -0.90 -3.97
C TYR A 8 -16.94 0.08 -4.88
N GLU A 9 -16.84 1.34 -4.45
CA GLU A 9 -15.95 2.35 -5.03
C GLU A 9 -15.28 3.15 -3.92
N GLY A 10 -13.94 3.13 -3.93
CA GLY A 10 -13.09 3.93 -3.06
C GLY A 10 -12.46 5.10 -3.79
N LYS A 11 -11.53 5.77 -3.11
CA LYS A 11 -10.78 6.94 -3.62
C LYS A 11 -9.98 6.62 -4.90
N ALA A 12 -9.39 5.43 -4.98
CA ALA A 12 -8.47 5.05 -6.07
C ALA A 12 -8.89 3.79 -6.83
N LYS A 13 -9.95 3.09 -6.42
CA LYS A 13 -10.32 1.77 -6.95
C LYS A 13 -11.82 1.60 -7.01
N LYS A 14 -12.25 0.76 -7.97
CA LYS A 14 -13.58 0.15 -8.02
C LYS A 14 -13.45 -1.34 -7.81
N VAL A 15 -14.41 -1.95 -7.14
CA VAL A 15 -14.44 -3.39 -6.89
C VAL A 15 -15.71 -3.98 -7.50
N TYR A 16 -15.55 -5.05 -8.23
CA TYR A 16 -16.64 -5.74 -8.92
C TYR A 16 -16.76 -7.17 -8.42
N ALA A 17 -17.99 -7.64 -8.25
CA ALA A 17 -18.28 -9.04 -8.04
C ALA A 17 -17.88 -9.89 -9.25
N THR A 18 -17.69 -11.18 -9.02
CA THR A 18 -17.49 -12.17 -10.08
C THR A 18 -18.49 -13.33 -9.95
N ASP A 19 -18.47 -14.22 -10.93
CA ASP A 19 -19.23 -15.48 -10.87
C ASP A 19 -18.71 -16.48 -9.84
N ASP A 20 -17.58 -16.18 -9.18
CA ASP A 20 -17.06 -16.89 -8.01
C ASP A 20 -17.20 -15.97 -6.77
N PRO A 21 -18.00 -16.35 -5.75
CA PRO A 21 -18.25 -15.52 -4.59
C PRO A 21 -17.00 -15.25 -3.71
N GLU A 22 -15.94 -16.03 -3.87
CA GLU A 22 -14.68 -15.90 -3.14
C GLU A 22 -13.69 -14.94 -3.83
N LEU A 23 -14.03 -14.46 -5.04
CA LEU A 23 -13.15 -13.63 -5.85
C LEU A 23 -13.83 -12.34 -6.28
N VAL A 24 -13.05 -11.27 -6.35
CA VAL A 24 -13.49 -9.96 -6.87
C VAL A 24 -12.48 -9.41 -7.86
N ILE A 25 -12.93 -8.48 -8.71
CA ILE A 25 -12.05 -7.74 -9.61
C ILE A 25 -11.88 -6.33 -9.06
N VAL A 26 -10.62 -5.92 -8.91
CA VAL A 26 -10.23 -4.55 -8.54
C VAL A 26 -9.80 -3.82 -9.80
N ASP A 27 -10.41 -2.66 -10.05
CA ASP A 27 -10.12 -1.76 -11.17
C ASP A 27 -9.52 -0.46 -10.62
N TYR A 28 -8.30 -0.14 -11.03
CA TYR A 28 -7.52 1.00 -10.53
C TYR A 28 -7.81 2.27 -11.32
N LYS A 29 -8.15 3.33 -10.59
CA LYS A 29 -8.47 4.67 -11.11
C LYS A 29 -7.24 5.57 -11.17
N ASP A 30 -7.31 6.60 -12.00
CA ASP A 30 -6.32 7.68 -12.03
C ASP A 30 -6.61 8.80 -11.00
N ASP A 31 -7.72 8.69 -10.28
CA ASP A 31 -8.09 9.64 -9.22
C ASP A 31 -7.04 9.64 -8.11
N ALA A 32 -6.62 10.83 -7.71
CA ALA A 32 -5.71 11.05 -6.62
C ALA A 32 -6.37 11.91 -5.54
N THR A 33 -6.28 11.44 -4.31
CA THR A 33 -6.79 12.15 -3.12
C THR A 33 -5.68 12.23 -2.08
N ALA A 34 -5.51 13.38 -1.46
CA ALA A 34 -4.53 13.61 -0.40
C ALA A 34 -5.11 14.56 0.66
N LEU A 35 -4.41 14.69 1.81
CA LEU A 35 -4.78 15.57 2.92
C LEU A 35 -6.23 15.34 3.37
N ASP A 36 -6.55 14.11 3.73
CA ASP A 36 -7.89 13.68 4.20
C ASP A 36 -9.04 14.08 3.27
N GLY A 37 -8.79 14.00 1.95
CA GLY A 37 -9.79 14.32 0.94
C GLY A 37 -9.88 15.79 0.57
N LEU A 38 -9.13 16.67 1.21
CA LEU A 38 -9.12 18.11 0.91
C LEU A 38 -8.47 18.41 -0.45
N LYS A 39 -7.51 17.58 -0.86
CA LYS A 39 -6.86 17.72 -2.16
C LYS A 39 -7.30 16.57 -3.07
N LYS A 40 -7.90 16.92 -4.20
CA LYS A 40 -8.35 15.97 -5.23
C LYS A 40 -7.78 16.36 -6.58
N GLY A 41 -7.49 15.37 -7.40
CA GLY A 41 -6.98 15.57 -8.76
C GLY A 41 -6.91 14.24 -9.50
N THR A 42 -6.30 14.26 -10.67
CA THR A 42 -6.05 13.09 -11.50
C THR A 42 -4.56 13.06 -11.83
N ILE A 43 -3.96 11.89 -11.73
CA ILE A 43 -2.58 11.62 -12.16
C ILE A 43 -2.70 10.63 -13.32
N ALA A 44 -2.41 11.10 -14.53
CA ALA A 44 -2.58 10.31 -15.75
C ALA A 44 -1.71 9.04 -15.70
N GLY A 45 -2.33 7.89 -15.96
CA GLY A 45 -1.65 6.59 -15.95
C GLY A 45 -1.39 5.99 -14.57
N LYS A 46 -1.73 6.68 -13.48
CA LYS A 46 -1.54 6.21 -12.11
C LYS A 46 -2.16 4.83 -11.87
N GLY A 47 -3.39 4.62 -12.32
CA GLY A 47 -4.11 3.35 -12.13
C GLY A 47 -3.38 2.18 -12.80
N VAL A 48 -2.81 2.38 -13.98
CA VAL A 48 -2.00 1.36 -14.69
C VAL A 48 -0.75 1.03 -13.87
N ILE A 49 -0.01 2.04 -13.44
CA ILE A 49 1.24 1.87 -12.70
C ILE A 49 0.97 1.19 -11.35
N ASN A 50 -0.02 1.68 -10.60
CA ASN A 50 -0.36 1.12 -9.30
C ASN A 50 -0.80 -0.34 -9.41
N ASN A 51 -1.65 -0.68 -10.40
CA ASN A 51 -2.06 -2.07 -10.62
C ASN A 51 -0.89 -2.99 -10.94
N GLN A 52 -0.09 -2.62 -11.93
CA GLN A 52 1.03 -3.46 -12.38
C GLN A 52 2.12 -3.60 -11.31
N MET A 53 2.46 -2.52 -10.60
CA MET A 53 3.43 -2.55 -9.52
C MET A 53 2.92 -3.42 -8.36
N THR A 54 1.66 -3.22 -7.94
CA THR A 54 1.05 -4.03 -6.88
C THR A 54 1.09 -5.51 -7.22
N ASN A 55 0.69 -5.89 -8.44
CA ASN A 55 0.67 -7.29 -8.86
C ASN A 55 2.07 -7.94 -8.77
N ARG A 56 3.10 -7.26 -9.25
CA ARG A 56 4.49 -7.75 -9.20
C ARG A 56 5.03 -7.85 -7.78
N LEU A 57 4.74 -6.84 -6.94
CA LEU A 57 5.18 -6.86 -5.55
C LEU A 57 4.41 -7.90 -4.73
N MET A 58 3.11 -8.08 -4.94
CA MET A 58 2.34 -9.15 -4.30
C MET A 58 2.86 -10.55 -4.67
N ASP A 59 3.21 -10.79 -5.93
CA ASP A 59 3.86 -12.04 -6.36
C ASP A 59 5.21 -12.26 -5.65
N LYS A 60 6.00 -11.20 -5.47
CA LYS A 60 7.24 -11.29 -4.67
C LYS A 60 6.95 -11.63 -3.20
N MET A 61 5.89 -11.08 -2.62
CA MET A 61 5.47 -11.42 -1.25
C MET A 61 5.05 -12.89 -1.13
N GLU A 62 4.26 -13.40 -2.05
CA GLU A 62 3.86 -14.82 -2.09
C GLU A 62 5.09 -15.73 -2.17
N LYS A 63 6.07 -15.41 -3.03
CA LYS A 63 7.34 -16.14 -3.14
C LYS A 63 8.18 -16.09 -1.86
N ALA A 64 8.05 -15.04 -1.07
CA ALA A 64 8.68 -14.90 0.24
C ALA A 64 7.87 -15.56 1.39
N GLY A 65 6.75 -16.23 1.08
CA GLY A 65 5.90 -16.91 2.07
C GLY A 65 4.94 -16.00 2.82
N ILE A 66 4.69 -14.79 2.30
CA ILE A 66 3.70 -13.85 2.85
C ILE A 66 2.42 -13.98 2.02
N PRO A 67 1.32 -14.49 2.60
CA PRO A 67 0.09 -14.69 1.86
C PRO A 67 -0.55 -13.35 1.46
N THR A 68 -1.02 -13.26 0.22
CA THR A 68 -1.67 -12.08 -0.30
C THR A 68 -3.07 -12.38 -0.86
N HIS A 69 -3.84 -11.33 -1.14
CA HIS A 69 -5.11 -11.46 -1.83
C HIS A 69 -4.96 -11.61 -3.35
N PHE A 70 -3.78 -11.38 -3.90
CA PHE A 70 -3.52 -11.45 -5.34
C PHE A 70 -3.79 -12.84 -5.91
N VAL A 71 -4.46 -12.89 -7.06
CA VAL A 71 -4.70 -14.13 -7.80
C VAL A 71 -4.12 -14.03 -9.20
N LYS A 72 -4.49 -12.99 -9.95
CA LYS A 72 -4.08 -12.85 -11.35
C LYS A 72 -4.34 -11.45 -11.89
N GLU A 73 -3.39 -10.91 -12.65
CA GLU A 73 -3.61 -9.73 -13.50
C GLU A 73 -4.57 -10.06 -14.65
N LEU A 74 -5.58 -9.23 -14.87
CA LEU A 74 -6.56 -9.39 -15.93
C LEU A 74 -6.32 -8.41 -17.08
N SER A 75 -5.91 -7.19 -16.76
CA SER A 75 -5.57 -6.14 -17.70
C SER A 75 -4.58 -5.16 -17.08
N GLN A 76 -4.22 -4.13 -17.81
CA GLN A 76 -3.34 -3.07 -17.27
C GLN A 76 -3.91 -2.39 -16.02
N ARG A 77 -5.23 -2.38 -15.82
CA ARG A 77 -5.92 -1.72 -14.71
C ARG A 77 -6.66 -2.65 -13.78
N GLU A 78 -6.88 -3.89 -14.19
CA GLU A 78 -7.73 -4.82 -13.47
C GLU A 78 -6.96 -6.03 -12.97
N THR A 79 -7.21 -6.39 -11.73
CA THR A 79 -6.64 -7.57 -11.07
C THR A 79 -7.74 -8.37 -10.40
N LEU A 80 -7.67 -9.68 -10.57
CA LEU A 80 -8.46 -10.65 -9.82
C LEU A 80 -7.79 -10.87 -8.46
N VAL A 81 -8.55 -10.71 -7.40
CA VAL A 81 -8.08 -10.91 -6.03
C VAL A 81 -9.07 -11.75 -5.23
N LYS A 82 -8.58 -12.39 -4.16
CA LYS A 82 -9.43 -13.02 -3.15
C LYS A 82 -10.33 -11.96 -2.52
N LYS A 83 -11.60 -12.27 -2.37
CA LYS A 83 -12.53 -11.45 -1.60
C LYS A 83 -12.17 -11.55 -0.12
N VAL A 84 -11.97 -10.41 0.52
CA VAL A 84 -11.59 -10.36 1.93
C VAL A 84 -12.46 -9.37 2.69
N SER A 85 -12.64 -9.63 3.98
CA SER A 85 -13.11 -8.62 4.94
C SER A 85 -11.89 -7.86 5.44
N ILE A 86 -11.78 -6.58 5.12
CA ILE A 86 -10.64 -5.76 5.56
C ILE A 86 -10.62 -5.68 7.08
N VAL A 87 -9.47 -5.96 7.68
CA VAL A 87 -9.20 -5.62 9.09
C VAL A 87 -9.14 -4.09 9.15
N PRO A 88 -9.97 -3.43 9.97
CA PRO A 88 -10.12 -1.98 9.91
C PRO A 88 -8.93 -1.23 10.54
N LEU A 89 -7.73 -1.60 10.13
CA LEU A 89 -6.44 -1.03 10.54
C LEU A 89 -5.62 -0.66 9.31
N GLU A 90 -5.10 0.55 9.28
CA GLU A 90 -3.95 0.89 8.46
C GLU A 90 -2.69 0.56 9.25
N VAL A 91 -1.75 -0.11 8.62
CA VAL A 91 -0.47 -0.52 9.23
C VAL A 91 0.66 0.19 8.52
N ILE A 92 1.38 1.04 9.23
CA ILE A 92 2.47 1.84 8.66
C ILE A 92 3.80 1.37 9.24
N VAL A 93 4.72 0.96 8.36
CA VAL A 93 6.09 0.64 8.72
C VAL A 93 7.01 1.73 8.22
N ARG A 94 7.91 2.23 9.09
CA ARG A 94 8.83 3.32 8.72
C ARG A 94 10.28 2.93 9.01
N ASN A 95 11.13 3.16 8.03
CA ASN A 95 12.58 3.04 8.13
C ASN A 95 13.25 4.40 8.34
N ILE A 96 12.60 5.48 7.90
CA ILE A 96 13.12 6.85 7.89
C ILE A 96 11.98 7.78 8.31
N SER A 97 12.29 8.84 9.07
CA SER A 97 11.32 9.85 9.47
C SER A 97 10.79 10.62 8.25
N ALA A 98 9.48 10.65 8.07
CA ALA A 98 8.82 11.42 7.01
C ALA A 98 7.34 11.68 7.32
N GLY A 99 6.76 12.64 6.62
CA GLY A 99 5.32 12.92 6.65
C GLY A 99 4.78 13.13 8.06
N HIS A 100 3.66 12.47 8.39
CA HIS A 100 3.00 12.65 9.70
C HIS A 100 3.87 12.24 10.90
N PHE A 101 4.81 11.31 10.74
CA PHE A 101 5.73 10.98 11.82
C PHE A 101 6.60 12.20 12.17
N ALA A 102 7.24 12.80 11.17
CA ALA A 102 8.09 13.96 11.38
C ALA A 102 7.32 15.14 12.00
N SER A 103 6.15 15.47 11.45
CA SER A 103 5.33 16.58 11.95
C SER A 103 4.75 16.33 13.34
N ARG A 104 4.30 15.11 13.64
CA ARG A 104 3.68 14.75 14.92
C ARG A 104 4.66 14.76 16.08
N TYR A 105 5.88 14.28 15.83
CA TYR A 105 6.91 14.17 16.87
C TYR A 105 7.91 15.33 16.86
N GLY A 106 7.76 16.29 15.94
CA GLY A 106 8.62 17.47 15.85
C GLY A 106 10.07 17.11 15.49
N VAL A 107 10.28 16.08 14.70
CA VAL A 107 11.60 15.65 14.25
C VAL A 107 11.81 16.00 12.77
N GLU A 108 13.08 16.13 12.38
CA GLU A 108 13.42 16.37 10.97
C GLU A 108 13.05 15.18 10.08
N GLU A 109 12.70 15.48 8.83
CA GLU A 109 12.53 14.45 7.79
C GLU A 109 13.90 13.93 7.36
N GLY A 110 14.00 12.60 7.18
CA GLY A 110 15.25 11.98 6.69
C GLY A 110 16.09 11.30 7.77
N ILE A 111 15.67 11.29 9.02
CA ILE A 111 16.38 10.54 10.08
C ILE A 111 16.17 9.05 9.84
N VAL A 112 17.25 8.32 9.63
CA VAL A 112 17.23 6.86 9.48
C VAL A 112 17.11 6.23 10.87
N PHE A 113 16.16 5.32 11.04
CA PHE A 113 15.96 4.62 12.30
C PHE A 113 16.89 3.42 12.42
N ASP A 114 17.41 3.18 13.62
CA ASP A 114 18.20 1.97 13.92
C ASP A 114 17.39 0.68 13.70
N GLN A 115 16.10 0.76 14.00
CA GLN A 115 15.11 -0.31 13.76
C GLN A 115 13.85 0.30 13.15
N PRO A 116 13.16 -0.41 12.24
CA PRO A 116 11.91 0.07 11.70
C PRO A 116 10.85 0.20 12.78
N THR A 117 10.03 1.25 12.69
CA THR A 117 8.86 1.41 13.56
C THR A 117 7.62 0.82 12.90
N ILE A 118 6.62 0.50 13.71
CA ILE A 118 5.29 0.14 13.24
C ILE A 118 4.24 0.99 13.93
N GLU A 119 3.28 1.50 13.16
CA GLU A 119 2.15 2.30 13.65
C GLU A 119 0.86 1.64 13.18
N PHE A 120 -0.20 1.79 13.97
CA PHE A 120 -1.56 1.43 13.60
C PHE A 120 -2.43 2.69 13.57
N SER A 121 -3.30 2.79 12.56
CA SER A 121 -4.40 3.75 12.53
C SER A 121 -5.72 3.01 12.38
N TYR A 122 -6.76 3.50 13.04
CA TYR A 122 -8.12 3.02 12.80
C TYR A 122 -8.57 3.49 11.43
N LYS A 123 -8.79 2.54 10.51
CA LYS A 123 -9.30 2.82 9.17
C LYS A 123 -10.75 3.29 9.23
N ASN A 124 -10.92 4.60 9.39
CA ASN A 124 -12.21 5.24 9.48
C ASN A 124 -12.11 6.68 8.96
N ASP A 125 -12.56 6.90 7.73
CA ASP A 125 -12.49 8.21 7.06
C ASP A 125 -13.21 9.32 7.85
N ASP A 126 -14.32 9.01 8.52
CA ASP A 126 -15.09 9.99 9.31
C ASP A 126 -14.33 10.47 10.55
N LEU A 127 -13.39 9.67 11.03
CA LEU A 127 -12.53 9.98 12.16
C LEU A 127 -11.12 10.41 11.74
N HIS A 128 -10.83 10.56 10.44
CA HIS A 128 -9.53 10.92 9.89
C HIS A 128 -8.42 9.93 10.26
N ASP A 129 -8.73 8.63 10.23
CA ASP A 129 -7.82 7.50 10.47
C ASP A 129 -6.90 7.70 11.71
N PRO A 130 -7.47 7.86 12.93
CA PRO A 130 -6.69 8.23 14.10
C PRO A 130 -5.69 7.14 14.46
N LEU A 131 -4.49 7.56 14.90
CA LEU A 131 -3.50 6.65 15.46
C LEU A 131 -4.05 5.93 16.69
N LEU A 132 -3.75 4.64 16.77
CA LEU A 132 -4.06 3.83 17.95
C LEU A 132 -2.91 2.85 18.24
N ASN A 133 -2.88 2.32 19.44
CA ASN A 133 -2.03 1.21 19.80
C ASN A 133 -2.81 -0.12 19.78
N GLU A 134 -2.10 -1.21 19.98
CA GLU A 134 -2.67 -2.56 19.96
C GLU A 134 -3.82 -2.73 20.98
N TYR A 135 -3.68 -2.18 22.19
CA TYR A 135 -4.71 -2.24 23.21
C TYR A 135 -6.00 -1.51 22.81
N HIS A 136 -5.88 -0.38 22.11
CA HIS A 136 -7.03 0.31 21.56
C HIS A 136 -7.72 -0.54 20.48
N ALA A 137 -6.95 -1.20 19.60
CA ALA A 137 -7.51 -2.07 18.56
C ALA A 137 -8.31 -3.23 19.18
N ILE A 138 -7.79 -3.83 20.26
CA ILE A 138 -8.48 -4.90 20.97
C ILE A 138 -9.75 -4.37 21.69
N ALA A 139 -9.63 -3.25 22.41
CA ALA A 139 -10.76 -2.66 23.13
C ALA A 139 -11.91 -2.27 22.19
N LEU A 140 -11.59 -1.80 21.00
CA LEU A 140 -12.54 -1.44 19.94
C LEU A 140 -12.98 -2.66 19.10
N LYS A 141 -12.48 -3.86 19.39
CA LYS A 141 -12.78 -5.12 18.67
C LYS A 141 -12.48 -5.06 17.16
N LEU A 142 -11.44 -4.31 16.79
CA LEU A 142 -11.00 -4.19 15.39
C LEU A 142 -10.21 -5.42 14.94
N ALA A 143 -9.47 -6.04 15.87
CA ALA A 143 -8.69 -7.25 15.65
C ALA A 143 -8.52 -8.01 16.98
N THR A 144 -8.06 -9.27 16.92
CA THR A 144 -7.61 -10.04 18.08
C THR A 144 -6.10 -9.89 18.28
N TRP A 145 -5.57 -10.34 19.43
CA TRP A 145 -4.13 -10.34 19.69
C TRP A 145 -3.37 -11.19 18.66
N GLU A 146 -3.90 -12.37 18.36
CA GLU A 146 -3.31 -13.30 17.38
C GLU A 146 -3.25 -12.67 15.98
N GLU A 147 -4.29 -11.94 15.59
CA GLU A 147 -4.33 -11.21 14.31
C GLU A 147 -3.31 -10.06 14.30
N ILE A 148 -3.21 -9.28 15.38
CA ILE A 148 -2.23 -8.20 15.50
C ILE A 148 -0.80 -8.74 15.43
N ASP A 149 -0.49 -9.81 16.15
CA ASP A 149 0.85 -10.40 16.13
C ASP A 149 1.21 -10.95 14.75
N LEU A 150 0.25 -11.54 14.05
CA LEU A 150 0.44 -12.02 12.68
C LEU A 150 0.63 -10.87 11.70
N ILE A 151 -0.19 -9.82 11.80
CA ILE A 151 -0.07 -8.60 10.99
C ILE A 151 1.30 -7.95 11.18
N LYS A 152 1.77 -7.81 12.42
CA LYS A 152 3.12 -7.29 12.72
C LYS A 152 4.20 -8.14 12.07
N LYS A 153 4.12 -9.45 12.23
CA LYS A 153 5.07 -10.40 11.62
C LYS A 153 5.13 -10.23 10.10
N TYR A 154 3.97 -10.20 9.45
CA TYR A 154 3.93 -10.01 8.00
C TYR A 154 4.41 -8.62 7.58
N SER A 155 4.07 -7.57 8.32
CA SER A 155 4.47 -6.20 8.00
C SER A 155 6.00 -6.02 8.03
N PHE A 156 6.69 -6.59 9.01
CA PHE A 156 8.15 -6.58 9.05
C PHE A 156 8.78 -7.45 7.96
N ALA A 157 8.20 -8.62 7.66
CA ALA A 157 8.64 -9.45 6.55
C ALA A 157 8.48 -8.73 5.19
N VAL A 158 7.35 -8.04 4.98
CA VAL A 158 7.15 -7.16 3.81
C VAL A 158 8.21 -6.08 3.75
N ASN A 159 8.54 -5.44 4.89
CA ASN A 159 9.59 -4.43 4.94
C ASN A 159 10.95 -4.97 4.47
N ASP A 160 11.33 -6.15 4.93
CA ASP A 160 12.61 -6.76 4.55
C ASP A 160 12.67 -7.05 3.04
N VAL A 161 11.60 -7.62 2.48
CA VAL A 161 11.50 -7.88 1.04
C VAL A 161 11.55 -6.58 0.24
N LEU A 162 10.75 -5.58 0.61
CA LEU A 162 10.69 -4.31 -0.11
C LEU A 162 11.99 -3.52 -0.01
N LYS A 163 12.64 -3.49 1.16
CA LYS A 163 13.94 -2.81 1.33
C LYS A 163 15.02 -3.42 0.43
N ALA A 164 15.09 -4.75 0.39
CA ALA A 164 16.05 -5.45 -0.46
C ALA A 164 15.79 -5.13 -1.94
N PHE A 165 14.55 -5.30 -2.38
CA PHE A 165 14.12 -5.06 -3.75
C PHE A 165 14.38 -3.60 -4.20
N TRP A 166 13.89 -2.62 -3.44
CA TRP A 166 14.04 -1.21 -3.83
C TRP A 166 15.50 -0.74 -3.83
N ARG A 167 16.32 -1.27 -2.91
CA ARG A 167 17.77 -1.01 -2.92
C ARG A 167 18.43 -1.46 -4.23
N GLU A 168 18.07 -2.62 -4.75
CA GLU A 168 18.55 -3.12 -6.04
C GLU A 168 18.08 -2.24 -7.21
N CYS A 169 16.92 -1.63 -7.09
CA CYS A 169 16.41 -0.64 -8.05
C CYS A 169 17.01 0.77 -7.88
N GLY A 170 17.97 0.99 -6.98
CA GLY A 170 18.55 2.30 -6.69
C GLY A 170 17.55 3.25 -5.98
N VAL A 171 16.65 2.69 -5.18
CA VAL A 171 15.59 3.42 -4.46
C VAL A 171 15.68 3.14 -2.97
N THR A 172 15.47 4.17 -2.16
CA THR A 172 15.35 4.08 -0.71
C THR A 172 13.88 3.98 -0.32
N LEU A 173 13.51 2.88 0.34
CA LEU A 173 12.19 2.72 0.95
C LEU A 173 12.16 3.46 2.29
N VAL A 174 11.42 4.55 2.34
CA VAL A 174 11.27 5.41 3.53
C VAL A 174 10.25 4.83 4.49
N ASP A 175 9.03 4.71 4.03
CA ASP A 175 7.91 4.11 4.75
C ASP A 175 6.85 3.59 3.78
N PHE A 176 5.91 2.84 4.32
CA PHE A 176 4.76 2.37 3.55
C PHE A 176 3.59 2.03 4.45
N LYS A 177 2.40 2.08 3.87
CA LYS A 177 1.14 1.68 4.47
C LYS A 177 0.69 0.34 3.88
N LEU A 178 0.24 -0.57 4.74
CA LEU A 178 -0.38 -1.84 4.38
C LEU A 178 -1.80 -1.92 4.93
N GLU A 179 -2.62 -2.70 4.26
CA GLU A 179 -3.90 -3.17 4.76
C GLU A 179 -3.95 -4.70 4.70
N PHE A 180 -4.61 -5.30 5.67
CA PHE A 180 -4.79 -6.75 5.73
C PHE A 180 -6.27 -7.09 5.69
N GLY A 181 -6.57 -8.27 5.18
CA GLY A 181 -7.94 -8.77 5.14
C GLY A 181 -8.03 -10.22 5.57
N LYS A 182 -9.24 -10.64 5.92
CA LYS A 182 -9.59 -12.03 6.23
C LYS A 182 -10.33 -12.63 5.06
N THR A 183 -9.87 -13.75 4.57
CA THR A 183 -10.61 -14.62 3.64
C THR A 183 -11.80 -15.28 4.33
N SER A 184 -12.66 -15.94 3.59
CA SER A 184 -13.85 -16.63 4.13
C SER A 184 -13.53 -17.72 5.15
N ASP A 185 -12.35 -18.32 5.07
CA ASP A 185 -11.85 -19.32 6.04
C ASP A 185 -11.13 -18.69 7.25
N GLY A 186 -11.07 -17.35 7.34
CA GLY A 186 -10.44 -16.62 8.43
C GLY A 186 -8.94 -16.38 8.28
N THR A 187 -8.33 -16.79 7.18
CA THR A 187 -6.90 -16.56 6.93
C THR A 187 -6.61 -15.08 6.73
N ILE A 188 -5.63 -14.55 7.48
CA ILE A 188 -5.13 -13.17 7.29
C ILE A 188 -4.21 -13.15 6.08
N VAL A 189 -4.48 -12.24 5.15
CA VAL A 189 -3.67 -12.01 3.96
C VAL A 189 -3.38 -10.53 3.78
N LEU A 190 -2.24 -10.22 3.17
CA LEU A 190 -1.94 -8.86 2.71
C LEU A 190 -2.90 -8.49 1.59
N ALA A 191 -3.53 -7.35 1.72
CA ALA A 191 -4.54 -6.85 0.79
C ALA A 191 -4.20 -5.44 0.32
N ASP A 192 -5.17 -4.73 -0.25
CA ASP A 192 -5.06 -3.39 -0.82
C ASP A 192 -3.98 -3.29 -1.90
N GLU A 193 -2.98 -2.46 -1.74
CA GLU A 193 -1.93 -2.22 -2.74
C GLU A 193 -0.56 -1.99 -2.10
N ILE A 194 0.49 -2.23 -2.89
CA ILE A 194 1.85 -1.73 -2.67
C ILE A 194 2.23 -0.93 -3.91
N SER A 195 2.26 0.39 -3.78
CA SER A 195 2.41 1.29 -4.92
C SER A 195 3.02 2.64 -4.49
N PRO A 196 3.32 3.56 -5.42
CA PRO A 196 3.74 4.92 -5.07
C PRO A 196 2.68 5.72 -4.30
N ASP A 197 1.41 5.25 -4.26
CA ASP A 197 0.36 5.84 -3.43
C ASP A 197 0.51 5.49 -1.95
N THR A 198 1.01 4.29 -1.65
CA THR A 198 1.13 3.75 -0.30
C THR A 198 2.56 3.69 0.22
N CYS A 199 3.55 3.88 -0.63
CA CYS A 199 4.97 3.89 -0.27
C CYS A 199 5.58 5.28 -0.46
N ARG A 200 6.51 5.68 0.42
CA ARG A 200 7.47 6.74 0.15
C ARG A 200 8.75 6.14 -0.38
N LEU A 201 9.10 6.53 -1.60
CA LEU A 201 10.20 6.00 -2.37
C LEU A 201 11.08 7.17 -2.82
N TRP A 202 12.32 7.19 -2.35
CA TRP A 202 13.27 8.25 -2.71
C TRP A 202 14.40 7.69 -3.57
N ASP A 203 14.83 8.44 -4.56
CA ASP A 203 16.07 8.11 -5.26
C ASP A 203 17.23 7.99 -4.27
N SER A 204 17.98 6.89 -4.33
CA SER A 204 19.01 6.60 -3.31
C SER A 204 20.20 7.54 -3.34
N LYS A 205 20.42 8.29 -4.44
CA LYS A 205 21.55 9.22 -4.62
C LYS A 205 21.13 10.68 -4.45
N THR A 206 19.99 11.06 -5.04
CA THR A 206 19.54 12.46 -5.07
C THR A 206 18.52 12.79 -3.99
N HIS A 207 17.93 11.75 -3.35
CA HIS A 207 16.80 11.85 -2.41
C HIS A 207 15.54 12.48 -3.02
N GLU A 208 15.47 12.50 -4.35
CA GLU A 208 14.29 12.96 -5.07
C GLU A 208 13.10 12.01 -4.78
N LYS A 209 11.92 12.58 -4.57
CA LYS A 209 10.71 11.81 -4.25
C LYS A 209 10.13 11.22 -5.53
N LEU A 210 9.94 9.90 -5.54
CA LEU A 210 9.41 9.13 -6.68
C LEU A 210 8.02 8.55 -6.38
N ASP A 211 7.26 9.24 -5.55
CA ASP A 211 5.99 8.79 -4.99
C ASP A 211 4.95 9.92 -4.91
N LYS A 212 3.82 9.61 -4.26
CA LYS A 212 2.66 10.52 -4.13
C LYS A 212 2.96 11.80 -3.33
N ASP A 213 4.07 11.91 -2.63
CA ASP A 213 4.43 13.14 -1.93
C ASP A 213 4.61 14.31 -2.90
N ARG A 214 4.98 14.05 -4.16
CA ARG A 214 4.98 15.12 -5.19
C ARG A 214 3.59 15.73 -5.38
N PHE A 215 2.55 14.91 -5.40
CA PHE A 215 1.17 15.39 -5.45
C PHE A 215 0.74 16.05 -4.13
N ARG A 216 1.06 15.44 -2.97
CA ARG A 216 0.70 15.97 -1.65
C ARG A 216 1.27 17.37 -1.41
N ARG A 217 2.50 17.64 -1.89
CA ARG A 217 3.30 18.84 -1.61
C ARG A 217 3.41 19.81 -2.80
N ASP A 218 2.64 19.62 -3.86
CA ASP A 218 2.66 20.45 -5.08
C ASP A 218 4.05 20.60 -5.71
N MET A 219 4.84 19.51 -5.74
CA MET A 219 6.22 19.55 -6.25
C MET A 219 6.30 19.48 -7.78
N GLY A 220 5.19 19.17 -8.47
CA GLY A 220 5.18 18.93 -9.92
C GLY A 220 5.84 17.61 -10.34
N GLY A 221 5.75 17.25 -11.63
CA GLY A 221 6.38 16.05 -12.20
C GLY A 221 5.90 14.74 -11.57
N VAL A 222 4.62 14.65 -11.17
CA VAL A 222 4.08 13.47 -10.50
C VAL A 222 4.04 12.29 -11.45
N GLU A 223 3.55 12.50 -12.67
CA GLU A 223 3.47 11.47 -13.72
C GLU A 223 4.86 10.93 -14.08
N ASP A 224 5.84 11.82 -14.21
CA ASP A 224 7.23 11.43 -14.51
C ASP A 224 7.83 10.60 -13.38
N ALA A 225 7.56 10.94 -12.12
CA ALA A 225 8.03 10.19 -10.97
C ALA A 225 7.41 8.77 -10.93
N TYR A 226 6.11 8.65 -11.21
CA TYR A 226 5.44 7.35 -11.29
C TYR A 226 5.97 6.51 -12.47
N ALA A 227 6.21 7.13 -13.62
CA ALA A 227 6.81 6.45 -14.77
C ALA A 227 8.24 5.98 -14.47
N GLU A 228 9.05 6.81 -13.81
CA GLU A 228 10.43 6.48 -13.43
C GLU A 228 10.49 5.31 -12.45
N ILE A 229 9.68 5.33 -11.39
CA ILE A 229 9.69 4.23 -10.41
C ILE A 229 9.20 2.92 -11.04
N MET A 230 8.20 2.97 -11.93
CA MET A 230 7.74 1.80 -12.67
C MET A 230 8.82 1.27 -13.62
N LYS A 231 9.52 2.15 -14.31
CA LYS A 231 10.65 1.78 -15.18
C LYS A 231 11.73 1.05 -14.40
N ARG A 232 12.15 1.56 -13.24
CA ARG A 232 13.18 0.91 -12.40
C ARG A 232 12.77 -0.49 -11.95
N LEU A 233 11.48 -0.67 -11.62
CA LEU A 233 10.95 -1.99 -11.29
C LEU A 233 11.03 -2.94 -12.48
N LEU A 234 10.63 -2.49 -13.67
CA LEU A 234 10.65 -3.30 -14.88
C LEU A 234 12.07 -3.64 -15.32
N ASP A 235 13.00 -2.69 -15.25
CA ASP A 235 14.42 -2.89 -15.59
C ASP A 235 15.05 -3.93 -14.64
N HIS A 236 14.68 -3.94 -13.36
CA HIS A 236 15.12 -4.95 -12.40
C HIS A 236 14.55 -6.34 -12.73
N ASP A 237 13.26 -6.44 -13.04
CA ASP A 237 12.62 -7.73 -13.36
C ASP A 237 13.08 -8.34 -14.68
N ALA A 238 13.72 -7.56 -15.56
CA ALA A 238 14.27 -8.01 -16.84
C ALA A 238 15.70 -8.56 -16.75
N ASN A 239 16.42 -8.35 -15.64
CA ASN A 239 17.78 -8.81 -15.37
C ASN A 239 17.80 -10.06 -14.48
#